data_e4eb53dda2ee72e8a2094655415496ca
#
_entry.id   e4eb53dda2ee72e8a2094655415496ca
#
_cell.length_a   1.000
_cell.length_b   1.000
_cell.length_c   1.000
_cell.angle_alpha   90.00
_cell.angle_beta   90.00
_cell.angle_gamma   90.00
#
_symmetry.space_group_name_H-M   'P 1'
#
loop_
_entity.id
_entity.type
_entity.pdbx_description
1 polymer ?
#
loop_
_entity_poly.entity_id
_entity_poly.type
_entity_poly.pdbx_seq_one_letter_code
_entity_poly.pdbx_strand_id
1 'polypeptide(L)'
;PQTIADGLKVPMKEYTWHFVRTYVTDIFTASEQEIVDAMRLTWQRMKIVMEPSCAVPLACILKHKDVFAGKRVGVVVTGGNVDLDKLPWMTD
;
A
#
# COMPACT_ATOMS: atom_id res chain seq x y z
N PRO A 1 -13.43 7.31 1.73
CA PRO A 1 -12.71 7.15 0.47
C PRO A 1 -13.06 5.86 -0.25
N GLN A 2 -13.00 5.90 -1.57
CA GLN A 2 -13.26 4.75 -2.44
C GLN A 2 -11.95 4.14 -2.88
N THR A 3 -11.64 2.93 -2.37
CA THR A 3 -10.39 2.27 -2.71
C THR A 3 -10.50 0.76 -2.46
N ILE A 4 -9.69 -0.04 -3.18
CA ILE A 4 -9.52 -1.47 -2.92
C ILE A 4 -8.75 -1.72 -1.62
N ALA A 5 -8.05 -0.73 -1.11
CA ALA A 5 -7.32 -0.81 0.15
C ALA A 5 -8.29 -0.63 1.32
N ASP A 6 -9.08 -1.67 1.60
CA ASP A 6 -10.17 -1.63 2.58
C ASP A 6 -9.73 -1.15 3.97
N GLY A 7 -8.54 -1.52 4.39
CA GLY A 7 -8.01 -1.10 5.69
C GLY A 7 -7.76 0.40 5.81
N LEU A 8 -7.78 1.12 4.68
CA LEU A 8 -7.51 2.55 4.64
C LEU A 8 -8.77 3.40 4.42
N LYS A 9 -9.95 2.80 4.46
CA LYS A 9 -11.23 3.51 4.26
C LYS A 9 -11.73 4.24 5.50
N VAL A 10 -10.86 4.48 6.46
CA VAL A 10 -11.22 5.12 7.74
C VAL A 10 -10.63 6.52 7.78
N PRO A 11 -11.43 7.55 8.07
CA PRO A 11 -10.91 8.91 8.21
C PRO A 11 -10.00 9.00 9.44
N MET A 12 -8.95 9.80 9.32
CA MET A 12 -8.02 10.05 10.42
C MET A 12 -8.65 10.99 11.43
N LYS A 13 -8.65 10.60 12.70
CA LYS A 13 -9.16 11.42 13.79
C LYS A 13 -8.09 12.42 14.26
N GLU A 14 -8.54 13.48 14.94
CA GLU A 14 -7.71 14.60 15.35
C GLU A 14 -6.48 14.16 16.16
N TYR A 15 -6.65 13.23 17.10
CA TYR A 15 -5.56 12.72 17.94
C TYR A 15 -4.47 12.03 17.10
N THR A 16 -4.87 11.16 16.19
CA THR A 16 -3.95 10.49 15.27
C THR A 16 -3.26 11.50 14.35
N TRP A 17 -4.01 12.47 13.84
CA TRP A 17 -3.49 13.53 12.99
C TRP A 17 -2.40 14.35 13.69
N HIS A 18 -2.55 14.62 15.00
CA HIS A 18 -1.53 15.31 15.77
C HIS A 18 -0.20 14.58 15.72
N PHE A 19 -0.18 13.25 15.92
CA PHE A 19 1.04 12.45 15.86
C PHE A 19 1.62 12.38 14.43
N VAL A 20 0.79 12.22 13.44
CA VAL A 20 1.24 12.19 12.03
C VAL A 20 1.91 13.51 11.69
N ARG A 21 1.26 14.62 11.98
CA ARG A 21 1.78 15.95 11.69
C ARG A 21 3.09 16.25 12.42
N THR A 22 3.26 15.74 13.62
CA THR A 22 4.41 16.01 14.47
C THR A 22 5.63 15.15 14.12
N TYR A 23 5.41 13.86 13.85
CA TYR A 23 6.50 12.88 13.77
C TYR A 23 6.74 12.27 12.40
N VAL A 24 5.76 12.27 11.52
CA VAL A 24 5.90 11.69 10.17
C VAL A 24 6.62 12.67 9.26
N THR A 25 7.65 12.19 8.58
CA THR A 25 8.48 13.03 7.70
C THR A 25 7.71 13.45 6.44
N ASP A 26 6.98 12.52 5.83
CA ASP A 26 6.27 12.78 4.58
C ASP A 26 5.13 11.79 4.40
N ILE A 27 4.21 12.11 3.49
CA ILE A 27 3.08 11.27 3.13
C ILE A 27 3.04 11.17 1.61
N PHE A 28 2.97 9.93 1.11
CA PHE A 28 2.85 9.65 -0.33
C PHE A 28 1.52 9.01 -0.62
N THR A 29 1.04 9.18 -1.84
CA THR A 29 -0.20 8.56 -2.31
C THR A 29 0.06 7.70 -3.53
N ALA A 30 -0.81 6.71 -3.75
CA ALA A 30 -0.75 5.83 -4.91
C ALA A 30 -2.15 5.69 -5.50
N SER A 31 -2.21 5.51 -6.83
CA SER A 31 -3.46 5.24 -7.52
C SER A 31 -3.90 3.79 -7.30
N GLU A 32 -5.17 3.50 -7.57
CA GLU A 32 -5.70 2.13 -7.50
C GLU A 32 -4.90 1.17 -8.39
N GLN A 33 -4.56 1.59 -9.60
CA GLN A 33 -3.79 0.76 -10.53
C GLN A 33 -2.37 0.51 -10.01
N GLU A 34 -1.74 1.51 -9.43
CA GLU A 34 -0.41 1.37 -8.83
C GLU A 34 -0.42 0.37 -7.68
N ILE A 35 -1.49 0.40 -6.87
CA ILE A 35 -1.68 -0.55 -5.76
C ILE A 35 -1.84 -1.98 -6.30
N VAL A 36 -2.68 -2.18 -7.32
CA VAL A 36 -2.90 -3.48 -7.95
C VAL A 36 -1.59 -4.03 -8.53
N ASP A 37 -0.84 -3.19 -9.24
CA ASP A 37 0.43 -3.60 -9.85
C ASP A 37 1.45 -4.01 -8.80
N ALA A 38 1.57 -3.25 -7.71
CA ALA A 38 2.49 -3.56 -6.61
C ALA A 38 2.09 -4.86 -5.90
N MET A 39 0.80 -5.05 -5.67
CA MET A 39 0.27 -6.27 -5.06
C MET A 39 0.59 -7.49 -5.92
N ARG A 40 0.30 -7.42 -7.22
CA ARG A 40 0.57 -8.51 -8.16
C ARG A 40 2.07 -8.82 -8.26
N LEU A 41 2.90 -7.80 -8.32
CA LEU A 41 4.36 -7.95 -8.37
C LEU A 41 4.87 -8.70 -7.14
N THR A 42 4.38 -8.35 -5.95
CA THR A 42 4.75 -9.02 -4.71
C THR A 42 4.35 -10.49 -4.72
N TRP A 43 3.12 -10.78 -5.12
CA TRP A 43 2.65 -12.16 -5.22
C TRP A 43 3.51 -12.99 -6.19
N GLN A 44 3.83 -12.42 -7.36
CA GLN A 44 4.59 -13.12 -8.39
C GLN A 44 6.06 -13.33 -8.03
N ARG A 45 6.69 -12.32 -7.46
CA ARG A 45 8.15 -12.31 -7.23
C ARG A 45 8.54 -12.86 -5.88
N MET A 46 7.80 -12.49 -4.84
CA MET A 46 8.14 -12.86 -3.47
C MET A 46 7.32 -14.03 -2.94
N LYS A 47 6.27 -14.42 -3.65
CA LYS A 47 5.35 -15.49 -3.22
C LYS A 47 4.71 -15.20 -1.87
N ILE A 48 4.45 -13.94 -1.60
CA ILE A 48 3.78 -13.47 -0.39
C ILE A 48 2.38 -13.03 -0.77
N VAL A 49 1.37 -13.57 -0.08
CA VAL A 49 -0.02 -13.13 -0.22
C VAL A 49 -0.18 -11.85 0.60
N MET A 50 -0.33 -10.76 -0.10
CA MET A 50 -0.43 -9.43 0.47
C MET A 50 -1.77 -8.81 0.06
N GLU A 51 -2.50 -8.26 1.04
CA GLU A 51 -3.75 -7.57 0.75
C GLU A 51 -3.48 -6.17 0.15
N PRO A 52 -4.49 -5.54 -0.51
CA PRO A 52 -4.28 -4.23 -1.15
C PRO A 52 -3.75 -3.15 -0.21
N SER A 53 -4.21 -3.09 1.04
CA SER A 53 -3.73 -2.10 2.01
C SER A 53 -2.24 -2.22 2.29
N CYS A 54 -1.70 -3.44 2.26
CA CYS A 54 -0.26 -3.69 2.42
C CYS A 54 0.55 -3.30 1.20
N ALA A 55 -0.07 -3.30 0.02
CA ALA A 55 0.62 -2.97 -1.23
C ALA A 55 0.81 -1.47 -1.43
N VAL A 56 0.08 -0.64 -0.69
CA VAL A 56 0.18 0.83 -0.81
C VAL A 56 1.60 1.34 -0.56
N PRO A 57 2.30 0.94 0.51
CA PRO A 57 3.68 1.40 0.71
C PRO A 57 4.61 1.02 -0.45
N LEU A 58 4.51 -0.21 -0.94
CA LEU A 58 5.34 -0.64 -2.07
C LEU A 58 5.00 0.14 -3.35
N ALA A 59 3.71 0.38 -3.60
CA ALA A 59 3.28 1.20 -4.73
C ALA A 59 3.89 2.60 -4.68
N CYS A 60 3.91 3.22 -3.50
CA CYS A 60 4.51 4.53 -3.29
C CYS A 60 6.03 4.51 -3.52
N ILE A 61 6.72 3.47 -3.04
CA ILE A 61 8.17 3.32 -3.25
C ILE A 61 8.48 3.19 -4.74
N LEU A 62 7.73 2.37 -5.47
CA LEU A 62 7.92 2.17 -6.91
C LEU A 62 7.63 3.44 -7.71
N LYS A 63 6.65 4.23 -7.27
CA LYS A 63 6.30 5.50 -7.88
C LYS A 63 7.35 6.59 -7.65
N HIS A 64 7.98 6.58 -6.48
CA HIS A 64 8.94 7.60 -6.04
C HIS A 64 10.34 7.03 -5.86
N LYS A 65 10.83 6.27 -6.84
CA LYS A 65 12.14 5.61 -6.78
C LYS A 65 13.30 6.58 -6.52
N ASP A 66 13.22 7.78 -7.04
CA ASP A 66 14.23 8.82 -6.84
C ASP A 66 14.38 9.20 -5.36
N VAL A 67 13.28 9.23 -4.61
CA VAL A 67 13.30 9.55 -3.18
C VAL A 67 13.97 8.45 -2.38
N PHE A 68 13.75 7.19 -2.76
CA PHE A 68 14.21 6.02 -2.01
C PHE A 68 15.51 5.41 -2.51
N ALA A 69 16.04 5.90 -3.62
CA ALA A 69 17.27 5.38 -4.22
C ALA A 69 18.44 5.44 -3.22
N GLY A 70 19.16 4.33 -3.11
CA GLY A 70 20.32 4.23 -2.21
C GLY A 70 19.98 4.10 -0.74
N LYS A 71 18.69 4.03 -0.38
CA LYS A 71 18.25 3.93 1.01
C LYS A 71 17.86 2.50 1.39
N ARG A 72 17.99 2.19 2.66
CA ARG A 72 17.43 0.96 3.24
C ARG A 72 16.00 1.26 3.64
N VAL A 73 15.04 0.56 3.03
CA VAL A 73 13.61 0.84 3.23
C VAL A 73 12.95 -0.37 3.89
N GLY A 74 12.38 -0.15 5.06
CA GLY A 74 11.54 -1.15 5.72
C GLY A 74 10.08 -0.93 5.36
N VAL A 75 9.38 -2.00 5.04
CA VAL A 75 7.95 -1.98 4.75
C VAL A 75 7.25 -2.95 5.69
N VAL A 76 6.23 -2.45 6.41
CA VAL A 76 5.44 -3.31 7.30
C VAL A 76 4.36 -3.99 6.48
N VAL A 77 4.39 -5.32 6.45
CA VAL A 77 3.34 -6.13 5.80
C VAL A 77 2.30 -6.47 6.86
N THR A 78 1.16 -5.79 6.82
CA THR A 78 0.17 -5.84 7.88
C THR A 78 -0.84 -6.97 7.76
N GLY A 79 -1.02 -7.55 6.58
CA GLY A 79 -1.96 -8.65 6.42
C GLY A 79 -2.09 -9.16 5.00
N GLY A 80 -2.84 -10.23 4.83
CA GLY A 80 -3.07 -10.88 3.54
C GLY A 80 -4.53 -11.29 3.33
N ASN A 81 -5.46 -10.51 3.88
CA ASN A 81 -6.88 -10.79 3.75
C ASN A 81 -7.38 -10.41 2.36
N VAL A 82 -7.51 -11.41 1.49
CA VAL A 82 -7.96 -11.23 0.11
C VAL A 82 -9.05 -12.24 -0.23
N ASP A 83 -9.92 -11.86 -1.16
CA ASP A 83 -10.90 -12.76 -1.74
C ASP A 83 -10.26 -13.42 -2.96
N LEU A 84 -9.96 -14.70 -2.86
CA LEU A 84 -9.28 -15.45 -3.94
C LEU A 84 -10.13 -15.57 -5.20
N ASP A 85 -11.44 -15.40 -5.09
CA ASP A 85 -12.35 -15.47 -6.23
C ASP A 85 -12.51 -14.12 -6.95
N LYS A 86 -12.00 -13.04 -6.34
CA LYS A 86 -12.16 -11.68 -6.84
C LYS A 86 -10.86 -10.88 -6.72
N LEU A 87 -9.76 -11.46 -7.19
CA LEU A 87 -8.48 -10.76 -7.18
C LEU A 87 -8.52 -9.56 -8.14
N PRO A 88 -7.85 -8.45 -7.81
CA PRO A 88 -7.93 -7.21 -8.58
C PRO A 88 -7.52 -7.32 -10.05
N TRP A 89 -6.70 -8.31 -10.39
CA TRP A 89 -6.26 -8.53 -11.77
C TRP A 89 -7.07 -9.59 -12.53
N MET A 90 -8.11 -10.12 -11.92
CA MET A 90 -9.02 -11.04 -12.60
C MET A 90 -9.95 -10.27 -13.52
N THR A 91 -10.21 -10.84 -14.70
CA THR A 91 -11.21 -10.35 -15.64
C THR A 91 -12.32 -11.37 -15.75
N ASP A 92 -13.55 -10.90 -15.88
CA ASP A 92 -14.73 -11.75 -16.08
C ASP A 92 -14.78 -12.35 -17.48
#